data_80f8218c386815fd789d63738a93ff40
#
_entry.id   80f8218c386815fd789d63738a93ff40
#
_cell.length_a   1.000
_cell.length_b   1.000
_cell.length_c   1.000
_cell.angle_alpha   90.00
_cell.angle_beta   90.00
_cell.angle_gamma   90.00
#
_symmetry.space_group_name_H-M   'P 1'
#
loop_
_entity.id
_entity.type
_entity.pdbx_description
1 polymer ?
#
loop_
_entity_poly.entity_id
_entity_poly.type
_entity_poly.pdbx_seq_one_letter_code
_entity_poly.pdbx_strand_id
1 'polypeptide(L)'
;MTNDTVHADAVVTEEDLRLLRDLKVKDRLHDLEVAYCRGIDRRDPELLKSIFFDDAFVRLGDMKEGGVDEWVDWIINEFKPRFENTTHYLLNEWYKVDVKTAEGETHRLSYHRFGDPARELIAASRTFNRYEERDGVWRIAFREVIRDWIHERPVDQELFTGGFAMELSKPGPEDKSYEVLSMFGRGPLPSE
;
A
#
# COMPACT_ATOMS: atom_id res chain seq x y z
N MET A 1 -15.30 48.64 -27.85
CA MET A 1 -13.96 48.20 -27.38
C MET A 1 -14.06 46.72 -27.16
N THR A 2 -13.70 45.94 -28.17
CA THR A 2 -13.67 44.47 -28.13
C THR A 2 -12.39 44.05 -27.43
N ASN A 3 -12.53 43.38 -26.31
CA ASN A 3 -11.42 42.82 -25.54
C ASN A 3 -11.02 41.50 -26.23
N ASP A 4 -10.12 41.59 -27.21
CA ASP A 4 -9.47 40.40 -27.78
C ASP A 4 -8.49 39.82 -26.72
N THR A 5 -8.99 38.90 -25.91
CA THR A 5 -8.13 38.07 -25.07
C THR A 5 -7.40 37.09 -26.01
N VAL A 6 -6.19 37.45 -26.41
CA VAL A 6 -5.27 36.52 -27.09
C VAL A 6 -4.95 35.41 -26.09
N HIS A 7 -5.64 34.28 -26.22
CA HIS A 7 -5.14 33.05 -25.65
C HIS A 7 -3.89 32.66 -26.43
N ALA A 8 -2.73 32.99 -25.90
CA ALA A 8 -1.48 32.42 -26.38
C ALA A 8 -1.63 30.90 -26.22
N ASP A 9 -1.67 30.17 -27.32
CA ASP A 9 -1.64 28.71 -27.31
C ASP A 9 -0.36 28.30 -26.54
N ALA A 10 -0.54 27.76 -25.33
CA ALA A 10 0.58 27.31 -24.53
C ALA A 10 1.23 26.13 -25.26
N VAL A 11 2.43 26.34 -25.78
CA VAL A 11 3.19 25.27 -26.42
C VAL A 11 3.74 24.35 -25.33
N VAL A 12 3.32 23.09 -25.35
CA VAL A 12 3.86 22.06 -24.44
C VAL A 12 5.33 21.82 -24.79
N THR A 13 6.21 22.01 -23.81
CA THR A 13 7.67 21.83 -23.97
C THR A 13 8.08 20.39 -23.68
N GLU A 14 9.30 20.02 -24.08
CA GLU A 14 9.89 18.71 -23.69
C GLU A 14 10.06 18.58 -22.17
N GLU A 15 10.28 19.68 -21.47
CA GLU A 15 10.35 19.71 -20.01
C GLU A 15 9.00 19.41 -19.40
N ASP A 16 7.92 19.97 -19.93
CA ASP A 16 6.53 19.68 -19.50
C ASP A 16 6.18 18.20 -19.73
N LEU A 17 6.55 17.64 -20.87
CA LEU A 17 6.32 16.23 -21.17
C LEU A 17 7.11 15.31 -20.21
N ARG A 18 8.35 15.66 -19.86
CA ARG A 18 9.14 14.93 -18.87
C ARG A 18 8.48 15.00 -17.49
N LEU A 19 8.06 16.19 -17.07
CA LEU A 19 7.38 16.39 -15.79
C LEU A 19 6.08 15.59 -15.73
N LEU A 20 5.28 15.60 -16.77
CA LEU A 20 4.03 14.83 -16.86
C LEU A 20 4.30 13.31 -16.75
N ARG A 21 5.33 12.83 -17.44
CA ARG A 21 5.76 11.43 -17.33
C ARG A 21 6.14 11.10 -15.90
N ASP A 22 6.97 11.89 -15.24
CA ASP A 22 7.43 11.65 -13.88
C ASP A 22 6.29 11.71 -12.87
N LEU A 23 5.33 12.61 -13.05
CA LEU A 23 4.10 12.68 -12.25
C LEU A 23 3.25 11.41 -12.42
N LYS A 24 3.04 10.97 -13.67
CA LYS A 24 2.29 9.75 -13.97
C LYS A 24 2.94 8.50 -13.37
N VAL A 25 4.26 8.41 -13.43
CA VAL A 25 4.98 7.31 -12.77
C VAL A 25 4.80 7.36 -11.25
N LYS A 26 4.98 8.53 -10.62
CA LYS A 26 4.79 8.67 -9.17
C LYS A 26 3.37 8.31 -8.72
N ASP A 27 2.36 8.69 -9.48
CA ASP A 27 0.97 8.32 -9.23
C ASP A 27 0.80 6.79 -9.28
N ARG A 28 1.40 6.14 -10.28
CA ARG A 28 1.42 4.67 -10.35
C ARG A 28 2.15 4.01 -9.18
N LEU A 29 3.29 4.57 -8.73
CA LEU A 29 4.00 4.06 -7.56
C LEU A 29 3.17 4.22 -6.28
N HIS A 30 2.45 5.34 -6.15
CA HIS A 30 1.48 5.55 -5.07
C HIS A 30 0.39 4.47 -5.06
N ASP A 31 -0.20 4.15 -6.21
CA ASP A 31 -1.20 3.10 -6.33
C ASP A 31 -0.69 1.73 -5.88
N LEU A 32 0.57 1.38 -6.19
CA LEU A 32 1.19 0.15 -5.71
C LEU A 32 1.29 0.13 -4.17
N GLU A 33 1.61 1.26 -3.55
CA GLU A 33 1.70 1.38 -2.09
C GLU A 33 0.31 1.31 -1.42
N VAL A 34 -0.71 1.92 -2.00
CA VAL A 34 -2.09 1.83 -1.53
C VAL A 34 -2.63 0.41 -1.71
N ALA A 35 -2.34 -0.23 -2.85
CA ALA A 35 -2.71 -1.63 -3.10
C ALA A 35 -2.04 -2.58 -2.11
N TYR A 36 -0.77 -2.33 -1.73
CA TYR A 36 -0.10 -3.07 -0.67
C TYR A 36 -0.87 -2.96 0.66
N CYS A 37 -1.19 -1.75 1.13
CA CYS A 37 -1.95 -1.55 2.36
C CYS A 37 -3.29 -2.27 2.32
N ARG A 38 -4.04 -2.12 1.23
CA ARG A 38 -5.31 -2.81 1.02
C ARG A 38 -5.15 -4.33 1.02
N GLY A 39 -4.18 -4.87 0.28
CA GLY A 39 -3.93 -6.31 0.19
C GLY A 39 -3.61 -6.94 1.54
N ILE A 40 -2.81 -6.25 2.36
CA ILE A 40 -2.51 -6.68 3.73
C ILE A 40 -3.77 -6.67 4.60
N ASP A 41 -4.52 -5.56 4.63
CA ASP A 41 -5.66 -5.39 5.53
C ASP A 41 -6.87 -6.24 5.15
N ARG A 42 -7.06 -6.47 3.86
CA ARG A 42 -8.14 -7.31 3.32
C ARG A 42 -7.73 -8.77 3.13
N ARG A 43 -6.48 -9.12 3.50
CA ARG A 43 -5.91 -10.47 3.33
C ARG A 43 -6.15 -10.98 1.91
N ASP A 44 -5.74 -10.18 0.93
CA ASP A 44 -5.90 -10.48 -0.50
C ASP A 44 -4.54 -10.88 -1.10
N PRO A 45 -4.22 -12.18 -1.18
CA PRO A 45 -2.94 -12.65 -1.68
C PRO A 45 -2.71 -12.33 -3.16
N GLU A 46 -3.76 -12.35 -3.97
CA GLU A 46 -3.65 -12.07 -5.40
C GLU A 46 -3.34 -10.59 -5.65
N LEU A 47 -3.98 -9.69 -4.88
CA LEU A 47 -3.65 -8.27 -4.93
C LEU A 47 -2.19 -8.03 -4.50
N LEU A 48 -1.76 -8.68 -3.42
CA LEU A 48 -0.38 -8.54 -2.94
C LEU A 48 0.64 -9.05 -3.96
N LYS A 49 0.43 -10.20 -4.57
CA LYS A 49 1.33 -10.74 -5.60
C LYS A 49 1.40 -9.82 -6.81
N SER A 50 0.28 -9.26 -7.25
CA SER A 50 0.19 -8.46 -8.47
C SER A 50 0.99 -7.16 -8.46
N ILE A 51 1.33 -6.62 -7.28
CA ILE A 51 2.12 -5.39 -7.16
C ILE A 51 3.63 -5.62 -7.21
N PHE A 52 4.08 -6.87 -7.18
CA PHE A 52 5.48 -7.25 -7.28
C PHE A 52 5.76 -7.93 -8.63
N PHE A 53 7.02 -7.93 -9.04
CA PHE A 53 7.51 -8.89 -10.02
C PHE A 53 7.74 -10.26 -9.36
N ASP A 54 7.62 -11.33 -10.12
CA ASP A 54 7.75 -12.70 -9.61
C ASP A 54 9.14 -12.98 -9.01
N ASP A 55 10.17 -12.31 -9.51
CA ASP A 55 11.55 -12.37 -9.04
C ASP A 55 11.88 -11.33 -7.94
N ALA A 56 10.90 -10.58 -7.46
CA ALA A 56 11.13 -9.58 -6.42
C ALA A 56 11.49 -10.23 -5.08
N PHE A 57 12.28 -9.48 -4.30
CA PHE A 57 12.70 -9.88 -2.97
C PHE A 57 12.11 -8.94 -1.92
N VAL A 58 11.55 -9.52 -0.86
CA VAL A 58 10.93 -8.77 0.23
C VAL A 58 11.64 -9.10 1.54
N ARG A 59 12.00 -8.04 2.30
CA ARG A 59 12.56 -8.15 3.65
C ARG A 59 11.72 -7.36 4.63
N LEU A 60 11.27 -8.00 5.70
CA LEU A 60 10.50 -7.40 6.78
C LEU A 60 11.32 -7.46 8.08
N GLY A 61 12.33 -6.62 8.20
CA GLY A 61 13.30 -6.67 9.28
C GLY A 61 13.85 -8.09 9.47
N ASP A 62 13.95 -8.53 10.71
CA ASP A 62 14.41 -9.89 11.08
C ASP A 62 13.26 -10.92 11.11
N MET A 63 12.02 -10.52 10.80
CA MET A 63 10.85 -11.41 10.92
C MET A 63 10.71 -12.37 9.74
N LYS A 64 10.92 -11.87 8.53
CA LYS A 64 10.80 -12.68 7.30
C LYS A 64 11.51 -11.99 6.14
N GLU A 65 12.25 -12.78 5.37
CA GLU A 65 12.75 -12.39 4.06
C GLU A 65 12.58 -13.52 3.06
N GLY A 66 12.52 -13.21 1.76
CA GLY A 66 12.40 -14.19 0.69
C GLY A 66 11.74 -13.65 -0.56
N GLY A 67 11.43 -14.55 -1.49
CA GLY A 67 10.65 -14.26 -2.69
C GLY A 67 9.20 -13.93 -2.37
N VAL A 68 8.51 -13.34 -3.35
CA VAL A 68 7.14 -12.83 -3.18
C VAL A 68 6.16 -13.92 -2.76
N ASP A 69 6.16 -15.08 -3.41
CA ASP A 69 5.22 -16.16 -3.11
C ASP A 69 5.37 -16.65 -1.66
N GLU A 70 6.59 -16.89 -1.23
CA GLU A 70 6.88 -17.32 0.14
C GLU A 70 6.52 -16.24 1.17
N TRP A 71 6.80 -14.97 0.84
CA TRP A 71 6.46 -13.86 1.72
C TRP A 71 4.94 -13.65 1.82
N VAL A 72 4.20 -13.71 0.70
CA VAL A 72 2.73 -13.58 0.69
C VAL A 72 2.08 -14.73 1.44
N ASP A 73 2.54 -15.97 1.24
CA ASP A 73 2.04 -17.12 1.98
C ASP A 73 2.20 -16.93 3.48
N TRP A 74 3.40 -16.57 3.92
CA TRP A 74 3.68 -16.31 5.33
C TRP A 74 2.83 -15.17 5.91
N ILE A 75 2.73 -14.02 5.21
CA ILE A 75 2.00 -12.86 5.74
C ILE A 75 0.51 -13.15 5.90
N ILE A 76 -0.09 -13.87 4.95
CA ILE A 76 -1.52 -14.16 4.93
C ILE A 76 -1.87 -15.32 5.89
N ASN A 77 -1.09 -16.39 5.90
CA ASN A 77 -1.45 -17.63 6.57
C ASN A 77 -0.85 -17.78 7.98
N GLU A 78 0.28 -17.12 8.26
CA GLU A 78 0.95 -17.25 9.55
C GLU A 78 0.93 -15.96 10.39
N PHE A 79 1.18 -14.81 9.77
CA PHE A 79 1.32 -13.56 10.51
C PHE A 79 -0.03 -12.87 10.77
N LYS A 80 -0.83 -12.65 9.74
CA LYS A 80 -2.11 -11.92 9.83
C LYS A 80 -3.19 -12.61 10.66
N PRO A 81 -3.29 -13.95 10.72
CA PRO A 81 -4.26 -14.61 11.60
C PRO A 81 -4.10 -14.33 13.10
N ARG A 82 -2.94 -13.80 13.52
CA ARG A 82 -2.70 -13.37 14.91
C ARG A 82 -3.54 -12.15 15.33
N PHE A 83 -4.11 -11.43 14.36
CA PHE A 83 -4.83 -10.19 14.60
C PHE A 83 -6.29 -10.33 14.19
N GLU A 84 -7.21 -9.80 14.99
CA GLU A 84 -8.61 -9.67 14.61
C GLU A 84 -8.77 -8.63 13.49
N ASN A 85 -8.07 -7.52 13.61
CA ASN A 85 -8.12 -6.41 12.67
C ASN A 85 -6.74 -5.77 12.48
N THR A 86 -6.50 -5.27 11.29
CA THR A 86 -5.32 -4.45 10.98
C THR A 86 -5.70 -3.30 10.06
N THR A 87 -5.05 -2.16 10.24
CA THR A 87 -5.19 -1.00 9.34
C THR A 87 -3.81 -0.40 9.08
N HIS A 88 -3.48 -0.22 7.82
CA HIS A 88 -2.24 0.42 7.39
C HIS A 88 -2.55 1.78 6.77
N TYR A 89 -1.89 2.81 7.26
CA TYR A 89 -1.97 4.17 6.75
C TYR A 89 -0.66 4.48 6.03
N LEU A 90 -0.76 4.79 4.73
CA LEU A 90 0.34 5.35 3.97
C LEU A 90 0.44 6.83 4.31
N LEU A 91 1.64 7.31 4.62
CA LEU A 91 1.87 8.68 5.09
C LEU A 91 2.78 9.42 4.13
N ASN A 92 4.03 9.67 4.54
CA ASN A 92 4.97 10.42 3.70
C ASN A 92 5.52 9.52 2.60
N GLU A 93 5.57 10.05 1.39
CA GLU A 93 6.07 9.36 0.22
C GLU A 93 7.10 10.23 -0.49
N TRP A 94 8.25 9.66 -0.80
CA TRP A 94 9.28 10.31 -1.57
C TRP A 94 9.86 9.38 -2.62
N TYR A 95 9.67 9.74 -3.89
CA TYR A 95 10.09 8.96 -5.04
C TYR A 95 11.13 9.69 -5.89
N LYS A 96 12.12 8.94 -6.36
CA LYS A 96 13.06 9.33 -7.41
C LYS A 96 12.82 8.44 -8.61
N VAL A 97 12.56 9.06 -9.76
CA VAL A 97 12.19 8.36 -11.01
C VAL A 97 13.30 8.56 -12.03
N ASP A 98 13.69 7.49 -12.69
CA ASP A 98 14.51 7.46 -13.89
C ASP A 98 13.69 6.84 -15.04
N VAL A 99 14.30 6.47 -16.16
CA VAL A 99 13.60 6.06 -17.40
C VAL A 99 12.72 4.81 -17.17
N LYS A 100 13.27 3.76 -16.57
CA LYS A 100 12.60 2.47 -16.32
C LYS A 100 12.80 1.95 -14.91
N THR A 101 13.32 2.78 -14.03
CA THR A 101 13.55 2.44 -12.63
C THR A 101 13.12 3.59 -11.74
N ALA A 102 12.74 3.25 -10.52
CA ALA A 102 12.46 4.24 -9.49
C ALA A 102 12.86 3.71 -8.12
N GLU A 103 13.15 4.61 -7.21
CA GLU A 103 13.34 4.31 -5.80
C GLU A 103 12.37 5.14 -4.98
N GLY A 104 11.90 4.56 -3.88
CA GLY A 104 10.98 5.23 -2.97
C GLY A 104 11.24 4.91 -1.52
N GLU A 105 11.15 5.95 -0.70
CA GLU A 105 11.01 5.84 0.75
C GLU A 105 9.59 6.24 1.11
N THR A 106 8.87 5.35 1.81
CA THR A 106 7.52 5.62 2.29
C THR A 106 7.42 5.35 3.79
N HIS A 107 6.62 6.17 4.48
CA HIS A 107 6.33 6.00 5.90
C HIS A 107 4.94 5.39 6.06
N ARG A 108 4.80 4.47 7.02
CA ARG A 108 3.51 3.88 7.38
C ARG A 108 3.27 3.91 8.87
N LEU A 109 2.02 4.15 9.22
CA LEU A 109 1.51 3.83 10.54
C LEU A 109 0.62 2.60 10.40
N SER A 110 0.83 1.60 11.23
CA SER A 110 0.00 0.39 11.25
C SER A 110 -0.61 0.19 12.62
N TYR A 111 -1.91 -0.13 12.61
CA TYR A 111 -2.66 -0.56 13.77
C TYR A 111 -2.96 -2.05 13.66
N HIS A 112 -2.75 -2.79 14.74
CA HIS A 112 -3.04 -4.21 14.82
C HIS A 112 -3.77 -4.49 16.13
N ARG A 113 -4.89 -5.19 16.04
CA ARG A 113 -5.65 -5.62 17.21
C ARG A 113 -5.54 -7.12 17.39
N PHE A 114 -5.17 -7.55 18.61
CA PHE A 114 -5.21 -8.94 19.04
C PHE A 114 -6.56 -9.22 19.72
N GLY A 115 -7.09 -10.44 19.57
CA GLY A 115 -8.35 -10.83 20.18
C GLY A 115 -8.20 -11.21 21.65
N ASP A 116 -7.31 -12.14 21.96
CA ASP A 116 -7.13 -12.67 23.29
C ASP A 116 -5.63 -12.91 23.61
N PRO A 117 -5.07 -12.28 24.68
CA PRO A 117 -5.72 -11.18 25.43
C PRO A 117 -5.89 -9.94 24.57
N ALA A 118 -6.98 -9.18 24.83
CA ALA A 118 -7.28 -7.97 24.08
C ALA A 118 -6.19 -6.92 24.29
N ARG A 119 -5.47 -6.62 23.22
CA ARG A 119 -4.39 -5.63 23.16
C ARG A 119 -4.29 -5.06 21.76
N GLU A 120 -3.70 -3.89 21.69
CA GLU A 120 -3.39 -3.23 20.43
C GLU A 120 -1.89 -2.99 20.29
N LEU A 121 -1.47 -2.99 19.04
CA LEU A 121 -0.12 -2.65 18.64
C LEU A 121 -0.19 -1.56 17.59
N ILE A 122 0.51 -0.46 17.83
CA ILE A 122 0.68 0.62 16.87
C ILE A 122 2.17 0.68 16.54
N ALA A 123 2.51 0.68 15.26
CA ALA A 123 3.89 0.75 14.82
C ALA A 123 4.06 1.76 13.70
N ALA A 124 5.13 2.55 13.78
CA ALA A 124 5.61 3.33 12.65
C ALA A 124 6.78 2.59 11.98
N SER A 125 6.80 2.64 10.67
CA SER A 125 7.81 1.99 9.85
C SER A 125 8.15 2.82 8.64
N ARG A 126 9.37 2.62 8.13
CA ARG A 126 9.77 3.08 6.81
C ARG A 126 9.94 1.88 5.89
N THR A 127 9.60 2.10 4.63
CA THR A 127 9.75 1.11 3.57
C THR A 127 10.64 1.70 2.49
N PHE A 128 11.63 0.93 2.08
CA PHE A 128 12.51 1.23 0.96
C PHE A 128 12.16 0.31 -0.19
N ASN A 129 11.80 0.90 -1.32
CA ASN A 129 11.45 0.13 -2.50
C ASN A 129 12.36 0.47 -3.68
N ARG A 130 12.63 -0.54 -4.51
CA ARG A 130 13.05 -0.37 -5.89
C ARG A 130 11.92 -0.84 -6.79
N TYR A 131 11.57 -0.01 -7.74
CA TYR A 131 10.53 -0.26 -8.73
C TYR A 131 11.17 -0.35 -10.11
N GLU A 132 10.60 -1.16 -10.96
CA GLU A 132 11.01 -1.30 -12.35
C GLU A 132 9.79 -1.21 -13.27
N GLU A 133 10.04 -0.74 -14.51
CA GLU A 133 9.12 -0.88 -15.62
C GLU A 133 9.60 -2.01 -16.52
N ARG A 134 8.80 -3.05 -16.63
CA ARG A 134 9.02 -4.17 -17.54
C ARG A 134 7.78 -4.32 -18.44
N ASP A 135 7.98 -4.27 -19.76
CA ASP A 135 6.90 -4.36 -20.75
C ASP A 135 5.76 -3.36 -20.56
N GLY A 136 6.09 -2.13 -20.13
CA GLY A 136 5.15 -1.04 -19.89
C GLY A 136 4.46 -1.09 -18.53
N VAL A 137 4.78 -2.06 -17.67
CA VAL A 137 4.13 -2.23 -16.36
C VAL A 137 5.13 -1.93 -15.23
N TRP A 138 4.78 -1.01 -14.36
CA TRP A 138 5.53 -0.70 -13.15
C TRP A 138 5.12 -1.63 -12.00
N ARG A 139 6.12 -2.27 -11.36
CA ARG A 139 5.95 -3.08 -10.16
C ARG A 139 7.14 -2.93 -9.22
N ILE A 140 6.98 -3.43 -8.00
CA ILE A 140 8.03 -3.49 -6.99
C ILE A 140 8.97 -4.66 -7.34
N ALA A 141 10.27 -4.38 -7.50
CA ALA A 141 11.32 -5.38 -7.71
C ALA A 141 12.06 -5.72 -6.40
N PHE A 142 12.05 -4.81 -5.43
CA PHE A 142 12.65 -5.02 -4.11
C PHE A 142 11.89 -4.20 -3.07
N ARG A 143 11.67 -4.79 -1.90
CA ARG A 143 11.09 -4.11 -0.73
C ARG A 143 11.84 -4.47 0.53
N GLU A 144 12.22 -3.46 1.31
CA GLU A 144 12.70 -3.61 2.67
C GLU A 144 11.89 -2.73 3.62
N VAL A 145 11.47 -3.31 4.73
CA VAL A 145 10.71 -2.58 5.76
C VAL A 145 11.52 -2.57 7.05
N ILE A 146 11.74 -1.38 7.60
CA ILE A 146 12.32 -1.20 8.92
C ILE A 146 11.30 -0.56 9.85
N ARG A 147 11.43 -0.85 11.14
CA ARG A 147 10.57 -0.28 12.18
C ARG A 147 11.26 0.89 12.82
N ASP A 148 10.58 2.06 12.87
CA ASP A 148 11.08 3.22 13.60
C ASP A 148 10.74 3.11 15.08
N TRP A 149 9.49 2.76 15.40
CA TRP A 149 9.04 2.50 16.76
C TRP A 149 7.79 1.62 16.79
N ILE A 150 7.52 1.05 17.97
CA ILE A 150 6.34 0.23 18.24
C ILE A 150 5.80 0.55 19.62
N HIS A 151 4.50 0.55 19.76
CA HIS A 151 3.80 0.68 21.03
C HIS A 151 2.73 -0.42 21.13
N GLU A 152 2.76 -1.15 22.22
CA GLU A 152 1.78 -2.20 22.51
C GLU A 152 1.16 -1.94 23.88
N ARG A 153 -0.16 -2.07 24.00
CA ARG A 153 -0.89 -1.88 25.26
C ARG A 153 -2.15 -2.75 25.32
N PRO A 154 -2.63 -3.07 26.54
CA PRO A 154 -3.96 -3.67 26.71
C PRO A 154 -5.06 -2.75 26.16
N VAL A 155 -6.14 -3.34 25.65
CA VAL A 155 -7.35 -2.62 25.20
C VAL A 155 -8.49 -2.98 26.11
N ASP A 156 -9.23 -1.96 26.59
CA ASP A 156 -10.50 -2.17 27.22
C ASP A 156 -11.55 -2.46 26.12
N GLN A 157 -12.08 -3.67 26.14
CA GLN A 157 -13.05 -4.15 25.15
C GLN A 157 -14.33 -3.29 25.14
N GLU A 158 -14.81 -2.86 26.31
CA GLU A 158 -16.04 -2.07 26.42
C GLU A 158 -15.84 -0.67 25.83
N LEU A 159 -14.69 -0.05 26.07
CA LEU A 159 -14.35 1.25 25.49
C LEU A 159 -14.09 1.16 23.99
N PHE A 160 -13.55 0.06 23.51
CA PHE A 160 -13.24 -0.11 22.08
C PHE A 160 -14.52 -0.28 21.24
N THR A 161 -15.46 -1.07 21.69
CA THR A 161 -16.76 -1.24 21.01
C THR A 161 -17.64 0.00 21.14
N GLY A 162 -17.30 0.88 22.05
CA GLY A 162 -17.85 2.21 22.32
C GLY A 162 -19.28 2.40 21.93
N GLY A 163 -20.25 2.64 22.58
CA GLY A 163 -21.67 2.76 22.32
C GLY A 163 -22.16 3.38 20.98
N PHE A 164 -21.31 3.39 19.99
CA PHE A 164 -21.63 3.79 18.61
C PHE A 164 -22.04 2.56 17.82
N ALA A 165 -23.25 2.58 17.25
CA ALA A 165 -23.76 1.53 16.38
C ALA A 165 -23.11 1.57 14.98
N MET A 166 -21.78 1.56 14.92
CA MET A 166 -21.02 1.47 13.66
C MET A 166 -20.50 0.04 13.47
N GLU A 167 -20.65 -0.47 12.26
CA GLU A 167 -20.07 -1.76 11.89
C GLU A 167 -18.53 -1.66 11.93
N LEU A 168 -17.90 -2.60 12.64
CA LEU A 168 -16.45 -2.71 12.62
C LEU A 168 -16.01 -3.36 11.30
N SER A 169 -14.85 -2.92 10.77
CA SER A 169 -14.27 -3.53 9.58
C SER A 169 -13.90 -4.99 9.83
N LYS A 170 -14.09 -5.82 8.82
CA LYS A 170 -13.71 -7.24 8.84
C LYS A 170 -12.56 -7.49 7.88
N PRO A 171 -11.58 -8.31 8.24
CA PRO A 171 -10.56 -8.72 7.29
C PRO A 171 -11.11 -9.75 6.28
N GLY A 172 -10.49 -9.81 5.10
CA GLY A 172 -10.81 -10.82 4.11
C GLY A 172 -12.05 -10.53 3.26
N PRO A 173 -12.68 -11.56 2.70
CA PRO A 173 -13.77 -11.40 1.73
C PRO A 173 -15.05 -10.79 2.32
N GLU A 174 -15.18 -10.75 3.63
CA GLU A 174 -16.32 -10.17 4.34
C GLU A 174 -16.22 -8.65 4.53
N ASP A 175 -15.13 -8.03 4.04
CA ASP A 175 -14.98 -6.58 4.15
C ASP A 175 -16.07 -5.84 3.38
N LYS A 176 -16.67 -4.86 4.03
CA LYS A 176 -17.82 -4.10 3.50
C LYS A 176 -17.53 -3.40 2.16
N SER A 177 -16.27 -3.09 1.88
CA SER A 177 -15.90 -2.45 0.61
C SER A 177 -16.21 -3.30 -0.62
N TYR A 178 -16.20 -4.63 -0.49
CA TYR A 178 -16.54 -5.53 -1.61
C TYR A 178 -18.04 -5.61 -1.90
N GLU A 179 -18.88 -5.28 -0.93
CA GLU A 179 -20.31 -5.17 -1.12
C GLU A 179 -20.71 -3.81 -1.72
N VAL A 180 -20.09 -2.74 -1.23
CA VAL A 180 -20.50 -1.37 -1.53
C VAL A 180 -19.83 -0.80 -2.78
N LEU A 181 -18.60 -1.20 -3.07
CA LEU A 181 -17.77 -0.63 -4.13
C LEU A 181 -17.65 -1.62 -5.30
N SER A 182 -18.48 -1.47 -6.33
CA SER A 182 -18.52 -2.41 -7.47
C SER A 182 -17.23 -2.45 -8.30
N MET A 183 -16.39 -1.41 -8.24
CA MET A 183 -15.10 -1.34 -8.93
C MET A 183 -13.92 -1.93 -8.12
N PHE A 184 -14.13 -2.27 -6.85
CA PHE A 184 -13.10 -2.80 -5.96
C PHE A 184 -13.32 -4.29 -5.70
N GLY A 185 -12.98 -5.12 -6.69
CA GLY A 185 -12.95 -6.58 -6.53
C GLY A 185 -11.78 -7.05 -5.66
N ARG A 186 -11.81 -8.36 -5.34
CA ARG A 186 -10.61 -9.09 -4.90
C ARG A 186 -9.83 -9.53 -6.13
N GLY A 187 -8.53 -9.74 -5.96
CA GLY A 187 -7.68 -10.21 -7.04
C GLY A 187 -6.64 -9.19 -7.48
N PRO A 188 -5.95 -9.47 -8.58
CA PRO A 188 -4.81 -8.67 -9.01
C PRO A 188 -5.22 -7.24 -9.36
N LEU A 189 -4.25 -6.33 -9.16
CA LEU A 189 -4.38 -4.96 -9.63
C LEU A 189 -4.58 -4.97 -11.17
N PRO A 190 -5.56 -4.24 -11.71
CA PRO A 190 -5.76 -4.19 -13.15
C PRO A 190 -4.48 -3.77 -13.89
N SER A 191 -4.17 -4.45 -15.01
CA SER A 191 -3.14 -4.00 -15.94
C SER A 191 -3.63 -2.73 -16.65
N GLU A 192 -2.79 -1.75 -16.75
CA GLU A 192 -3.06 -0.52 -17.52
C GLU A 192 -3.16 -0.79 -19.02
#